data_1ac42ccf96b8806a5a7535a6530abe32
#
_entry.id   1ac42ccf96b8806a5a7535a6530abe32
#
_cell.length_a   1.000
_cell.length_b   1.000
_cell.length_c   1.000
_cell.angle_alpha   90.00
_cell.angle_beta   90.00
_cell.angle_gamma   90.00
#
_symmetry.space_group_name_H-M   'P 1'
#
loop_
_entity.id
_entity.type
_entity.pdbx_description
1 polymer ?
#
loop_
_entity_poly.entity_id
_entity_poly.type
_entity_poly.pdbx_seq_one_letter_code
_entity_poly.pdbx_strand_id
1 'polypeptide(L)'
;MKIKSFSCRYICLALIFFPVLSLVLRALAWLRYGIDIPWFDDWRGYVDGNIDSLAPAYLFRPVNDTLAPVGFALDALAQRYLDGNSIAYQLISMIVVLGGLMWLQWKLLIESLGDRLQASVCFLLVLFMLQPDSYWGWENLAYHQVLPLVFILAAIFLVVFLLFVFEFFGSLVFVLGI
;
A
#
# COMPACT_ATOMS: atom_id res chain seq x y z
N MET A 1 18.80 11.29 33.04
CA MET A 1 18.17 11.51 31.72
C MET A 1 18.07 10.30 30.80
N LYS A 2 18.67 9.14 31.08
CA LYS A 2 18.62 7.91 30.27
C LYS A 2 17.26 7.14 30.33
N ILE A 3 16.53 7.25 31.44
CA ILE A 3 15.26 6.50 31.64
C ILE A 3 14.13 6.98 30.71
N LYS A 4 14.03 8.28 30.43
CA LYS A 4 13.00 8.83 29.51
C LYS A 4 13.17 8.36 28.06
N SER A 5 14.41 8.16 27.60
CA SER A 5 14.71 7.71 26.24
C SER A 5 14.32 6.24 26.03
N PHE A 6 14.52 5.39 27.05
CA PHE A 6 14.20 3.97 26.98
C PHE A 6 12.68 3.75 26.90
N SER A 7 11.91 4.40 27.76
CA SER A 7 10.43 4.30 27.77
C SER A 7 9.81 4.77 26.44
N CYS A 8 10.28 5.88 25.88
CA CYS A 8 9.78 6.41 24.60
C CYS A 8 9.97 5.42 23.44
N ARG A 9 11.11 4.73 23.40
CA ARG A 9 11.40 3.73 22.34
C ARG A 9 10.40 2.58 22.35
N TYR A 10 10.05 2.05 23.52
CA TYR A 10 9.07 0.95 23.60
C TYR A 10 7.67 1.40 23.27
N ILE A 11 7.28 2.61 23.62
CA ILE A 11 6.00 3.19 23.22
C ILE A 11 5.92 3.29 21.68
N CYS A 12 6.95 3.84 21.03
CA CYS A 12 7.01 3.93 19.58
C CYS A 12 6.90 2.54 18.92
N LEU A 13 7.64 1.57 19.44
CA LEU A 13 7.59 0.19 18.93
C LEU A 13 6.20 -0.43 19.10
N ALA A 14 5.55 -0.24 20.23
CA ALA A 14 4.19 -0.73 20.45
C ALA A 14 3.19 -0.10 19.48
N LEU A 15 3.25 1.22 19.28
CA LEU A 15 2.38 1.94 18.35
C LEU A 15 2.53 1.48 16.89
N ILE A 16 3.73 1.10 16.48
CA ILE A 16 3.99 0.57 15.12
C ILE A 16 3.59 -0.92 15.06
N PHE A 17 3.84 -1.67 16.13
CA PHE A 17 3.62 -3.11 16.16
C PHE A 17 2.14 -3.48 15.95
N PHE A 18 1.20 -2.75 16.57
CA PHE A 18 -0.21 -3.07 16.45
C PHE A 18 -0.75 -3.08 15.02
N PRO A 19 -0.52 -2.04 14.17
CA PRO A 19 -0.97 -2.07 12.79
C PRO A 19 -0.29 -3.17 11.98
N VAL A 20 1.00 -3.39 12.17
CA VAL A 20 1.73 -4.47 11.48
C VAL A 20 1.21 -5.84 11.91
N LEU A 21 0.96 -6.05 13.21
CA LEU A 21 0.37 -7.28 13.72
C LEU A 21 -1.02 -7.53 13.12
N SER A 22 -1.85 -6.48 13.00
CA SER A 22 -3.16 -6.60 12.36
C SER A 22 -3.05 -7.10 10.92
N LEU A 23 -2.13 -6.56 10.12
CA LEU A 23 -1.86 -7.03 8.76
C LEU A 23 -1.44 -8.50 8.75
N VAL A 24 -0.50 -8.88 9.60
CA VAL A 24 -0.01 -10.27 9.69
C VAL A 24 -1.13 -11.22 10.09
N LEU A 25 -1.93 -10.86 11.10
CA LEU A 25 -3.04 -11.72 11.55
C LEU A 25 -4.11 -11.89 10.46
N ARG A 26 -4.41 -10.84 9.70
CA ARG A 26 -5.34 -10.94 8.56
C ARG A 26 -4.78 -11.81 7.45
N ALA A 27 -3.50 -11.65 7.09
CA ALA A 27 -2.86 -12.52 6.11
C ALA A 27 -2.88 -14.00 6.54
N LEU A 28 -2.60 -14.27 7.81
CA LEU A 28 -2.67 -15.63 8.37
C LEU A 28 -4.11 -16.17 8.39
N ALA A 29 -5.10 -15.32 8.72
CA ALA A 29 -6.50 -15.71 8.68
C ALA A 29 -6.94 -16.02 7.24
N TRP A 30 -6.51 -15.22 6.27
CA TRP A 30 -6.78 -15.46 4.85
C TRP A 30 -6.15 -16.76 4.36
N LEU A 31 -4.89 -17.04 4.73
CA LEU A 31 -4.22 -18.31 4.44
C LEU A 31 -4.95 -19.52 5.05
N ARG A 32 -5.51 -19.36 6.25
CA ARG A 32 -6.14 -20.47 6.99
C ARG A 32 -7.58 -20.73 6.60
N TYR A 33 -8.34 -19.67 6.31
CA TYR A 33 -9.79 -19.72 6.15
C TYR A 33 -10.27 -19.13 4.82
N GLY A 34 -9.39 -18.57 4.00
CA GLY A 34 -9.74 -18.03 2.70
C GLY A 34 -10.36 -19.09 1.81
N ILE A 35 -11.37 -18.69 1.06
CA ILE A 35 -12.04 -19.53 0.07
C ILE A 35 -11.61 -19.03 -1.30
N ASP A 36 -11.13 -19.94 -2.14
CA ASP A 36 -10.72 -19.63 -3.50
C ASP A 36 -11.95 -19.53 -4.42
N ILE A 37 -12.75 -18.52 -4.17
CA ILE A 37 -13.95 -18.18 -4.95
C ILE A 37 -14.00 -16.67 -5.13
N PRO A 38 -14.17 -16.16 -6.35
CA PRO A 38 -14.40 -14.75 -6.59
C PRO A 38 -15.57 -14.23 -5.78
N TRP A 39 -15.42 -13.05 -5.17
CA TRP A 39 -16.43 -12.47 -4.31
C TRP A 39 -17.04 -11.22 -4.95
N PHE A 40 -18.36 -11.13 -4.94
CA PHE A 40 -19.14 -9.96 -5.34
C PHE A 40 -18.77 -9.41 -6.74
N ASP A 41 -18.10 -8.25 -6.81
CA ASP A 41 -17.74 -7.60 -8.09
C ASP A 41 -16.67 -8.34 -8.88
N ASP A 42 -15.91 -9.23 -8.26
CA ASP A 42 -14.88 -10.03 -8.93
C ASP A 42 -15.50 -10.94 -10.02
N TRP A 43 -16.75 -11.36 -9.85
CA TRP A 43 -17.50 -12.14 -10.84
C TRP A 43 -17.72 -11.41 -12.17
N ARG A 44 -17.65 -10.09 -12.19
CA ARG A 44 -17.87 -9.30 -13.41
C ARG A 44 -16.91 -9.66 -14.53
N GLY A 45 -15.63 -9.81 -14.19
CA GLY A 45 -14.61 -10.20 -15.15
C GLY A 45 -14.90 -11.56 -15.78
N TYR A 46 -15.39 -12.52 -15.00
CA TYR A 46 -15.74 -13.85 -15.47
C TYR A 46 -16.98 -13.85 -16.36
N VAL A 47 -18.00 -13.08 -16.00
CA VAL A 47 -19.25 -12.97 -16.79
C VAL A 47 -18.98 -12.32 -18.14
N ASP A 48 -18.13 -11.31 -18.20
CA ASP A 48 -17.77 -10.63 -19.44
C ASP A 48 -16.88 -11.48 -20.37
N GLY A 49 -16.33 -12.59 -19.87
CA GLY A 49 -15.51 -13.53 -20.64
C GLY A 49 -14.16 -13.01 -21.13
N ASN A 50 -13.70 -11.88 -20.61
CA ASN A 50 -12.45 -11.20 -21.00
C ASN A 50 -11.54 -10.90 -19.84
N ILE A 51 -11.66 -11.65 -18.74
CA ILE A 51 -10.94 -11.37 -17.48
C ILE A 51 -9.40 -11.38 -17.64
N ASP A 52 -8.88 -12.14 -18.58
CA ASP A 52 -7.44 -12.24 -18.89
C ASP A 52 -6.98 -11.27 -19.99
N SER A 53 -7.88 -10.40 -20.48
CA SER A 53 -7.59 -9.50 -21.59
C SER A 53 -6.79 -8.29 -21.17
N LEU A 54 -5.67 -8.03 -21.84
CA LEU A 54 -4.90 -6.79 -21.75
C LEU A 54 -5.22 -5.81 -22.90
N ALA A 55 -6.29 -6.04 -23.66
CA ALA A 55 -6.70 -5.15 -24.74
C ALA A 55 -7.10 -3.76 -24.16
N PRO A 56 -6.71 -2.66 -24.83
CA PRO A 56 -7.04 -1.30 -24.35
C PRO A 56 -8.54 -1.09 -24.14
N ALA A 57 -9.39 -1.62 -25.00
CA ALA A 57 -10.85 -1.52 -24.88
C ALA A 57 -11.37 -2.18 -23.59
N TYR A 58 -10.71 -3.23 -23.09
CA TYR A 58 -11.05 -3.87 -21.83
C TYR A 58 -10.49 -3.08 -20.64
N LEU A 59 -9.21 -2.67 -20.71
CA LEU A 59 -8.54 -1.98 -19.61
C LEU A 59 -9.15 -0.60 -19.34
N PHE A 60 -9.57 0.12 -20.36
CA PHE A 60 -10.15 1.46 -20.22
C PHE A 60 -11.67 1.47 -20.21
N ARG A 61 -12.31 0.33 -20.00
CA ARG A 61 -13.77 0.28 -19.84
C ARG A 61 -14.17 0.98 -18.53
N PRO A 62 -15.21 1.82 -18.55
CA PRO A 62 -15.74 2.39 -17.32
C PRO A 62 -16.50 1.33 -16.51
N VAL A 63 -16.30 1.32 -15.20
CA VAL A 63 -17.09 0.53 -14.23
C VAL A 63 -17.55 1.47 -13.13
N ASN A 64 -18.86 1.57 -12.91
CA ASN A 64 -19.44 2.51 -11.94
C ASN A 64 -18.92 3.95 -12.12
N ASP A 65 -18.86 4.41 -13.37
CA ASP A 65 -18.35 5.75 -13.76
C ASP A 65 -16.88 6.02 -13.38
N THR A 66 -16.11 4.98 -13.08
CA THR A 66 -14.68 5.06 -12.79
C THR A 66 -13.84 4.31 -13.82
N LEU A 67 -12.63 4.80 -14.05
CA LEU A 67 -11.62 4.13 -14.88
C LEU A 67 -10.52 3.57 -13.96
N ALA A 68 -10.29 2.26 -14.04
CA ALA A 68 -9.28 1.58 -13.23
C ALA A 68 -8.37 0.68 -14.09
N PRO A 69 -7.69 1.22 -15.12
CA PRO A 69 -6.94 0.40 -16.07
C PRO A 69 -5.81 -0.42 -15.43
N VAL A 70 -5.19 0.11 -14.38
CA VAL A 70 -4.14 -0.60 -13.63
C VAL A 70 -4.74 -1.76 -12.86
N GLY A 71 -5.89 -1.57 -12.20
CA GLY A 71 -6.61 -2.64 -11.51
C GLY A 71 -6.97 -3.77 -12.48
N PHE A 72 -7.63 -3.46 -13.60
CA PHE A 72 -7.97 -4.46 -14.61
C PHE A 72 -6.75 -5.17 -15.21
N ALA A 73 -5.62 -4.48 -15.38
CA ALA A 73 -4.39 -5.12 -15.82
C ALA A 73 -3.86 -6.12 -14.78
N LEU A 74 -3.94 -5.77 -13.49
CA LEU A 74 -3.52 -6.66 -12.40
C LEU A 74 -4.45 -7.86 -12.27
N ASP A 75 -5.78 -7.67 -12.42
CA ASP A 75 -6.76 -8.75 -12.44
C ASP A 75 -6.47 -9.73 -13.60
N ALA A 76 -6.21 -9.18 -14.80
CA ALA A 76 -5.85 -9.99 -15.97
C ALA A 76 -4.53 -10.75 -15.79
N LEU A 77 -3.53 -10.12 -15.15
CA LEU A 77 -2.27 -10.78 -14.83
C LEU A 77 -2.44 -11.85 -13.76
N ALA A 78 -3.25 -11.59 -12.72
CA ALA A 78 -3.57 -12.59 -11.70
C ALA A 78 -4.29 -13.81 -12.32
N GLN A 79 -5.27 -13.58 -13.18
CA GLN A 79 -5.93 -14.67 -13.90
C GLN A 79 -4.95 -15.49 -14.72
N ARG A 80 -4.01 -14.83 -15.40
CA ARG A 80 -3.06 -15.49 -16.30
C ARG A 80 -1.93 -16.24 -15.58
N TYR A 81 -1.41 -15.69 -14.48
CA TYR A 81 -0.22 -16.20 -13.79
C TYR A 81 -0.51 -16.90 -12.47
N LEU A 82 -1.68 -16.67 -11.89
CA LEU A 82 -2.12 -17.32 -10.65
C LEU A 82 -3.31 -18.26 -10.87
N ASP A 83 -3.67 -18.53 -12.13
CA ASP A 83 -4.83 -19.34 -12.50
C ASP A 83 -6.14 -18.88 -11.83
N GLY A 84 -6.27 -17.57 -11.59
CA GLY A 84 -7.40 -16.98 -10.88
C GLY A 84 -7.47 -17.32 -9.38
N ASN A 85 -6.36 -17.76 -8.77
CA ASN A 85 -6.31 -18.07 -7.35
C ASN A 85 -6.49 -16.82 -6.49
N SER A 86 -7.71 -16.60 -5.97
CA SER A 86 -8.09 -15.43 -5.18
C SER A 86 -7.30 -15.32 -3.87
N ILE A 87 -6.92 -16.45 -3.27
CA ILE A 87 -6.12 -16.44 -2.03
C ILE A 87 -4.72 -15.86 -2.30
N ALA A 88 -4.06 -16.32 -3.36
CA ALA A 88 -2.74 -15.83 -3.73
C ALA A 88 -2.79 -14.35 -4.12
N TYR A 89 -3.80 -13.95 -4.90
CA TYR A 89 -3.98 -12.57 -5.33
C TYR A 89 -4.22 -11.62 -4.15
N GLN A 90 -5.09 -12.00 -3.21
CA GLN A 90 -5.35 -11.24 -1.99
C GLN A 90 -4.11 -11.12 -1.09
N LEU A 91 -3.31 -12.17 -0.96
CA LEU A 91 -2.07 -12.12 -0.18
C LEU A 91 -1.04 -11.18 -0.79
N ILE A 92 -0.89 -11.18 -2.12
CA ILE A 92 -0.02 -10.23 -2.82
C ILE A 92 -0.51 -8.80 -2.58
N SER A 93 -1.82 -8.56 -2.66
CA SER A 93 -2.43 -7.27 -2.33
C SER A 93 -2.09 -6.82 -0.90
N MET A 94 -2.31 -7.68 0.08
CA MET A 94 -2.03 -7.37 1.49
C MET A 94 -0.56 -7.09 1.75
N ILE A 95 0.34 -7.90 1.22
CA ILE A 95 1.76 -7.81 1.51
C ILE A 95 2.42 -6.69 0.71
N VAL A 96 2.18 -6.64 -0.60
CA VAL A 96 2.87 -5.70 -1.49
C VAL A 96 2.19 -4.34 -1.48
N VAL A 97 0.88 -4.28 -1.70
CA VAL A 97 0.19 -2.99 -1.85
C VAL A 97 0.00 -2.33 -0.49
N LEU A 98 -0.64 -3.01 0.46
CA LEU A 98 -0.87 -2.44 1.79
C LEU A 98 0.41 -2.32 2.60
N GLY A 99 1.30 -3.30 2.54
CA GLY A 99 2.62 -3.22 3.17
C GLY A 99 3.47 -2.08 2.59
N GLY A 100 3.44 -1.90 1.27
CA GLY A 100 4.08 -0.76 0.59
C GLY A 100 3.50 0.58 1.01
N LEU A 101 2.17 0.70 1.10
CA LEU A 101 1.49 1.88 1.60
C LEU A 101 1.92 2.22 3.03
N MET A 102 1.90 1.25 3.93
CA MET A 102 2.32 1.43 5.33
C MET A 102 3.78 1.86 5.41
N TRP A 103 4.66 1.26 4.63
CA TRP A 103 6.08 1.63 4.60
C TRP A 103 6.30 3.07 4.11
N LEU A 104 5.64 3.48 3.01
CA LEU A 104 5.73 4.84 2.49
C LEU A 104 5.18 5.87 3.48
N GLN A 105 4.02 5.60 4.07
CA GLN A 105 3.43 6.49 5.09
C GLN A 105 4.36 6.65 6.29
N TRP A 106 4.94 5.55 6.78
CA TRP A 106 5.92 5.61 7.86
C TRP A 106 7.12 6.48 7.50
N LYS A 107 7.70 6.29 6.31
CA LYS A 107 8.84 7.08 5.84
C LYS A 107 8.51 8.56 5.74
N LEU A 108 7.39 8.91 5.11
CA LEU A 108 6.96 10.30 4.98
C LEU A 108 6.70 10.95 6.34
N LEU A 109 6.08 10.24 7.28
CA LEU A 109 5.82 10.75 8.62
C LEU A 109 7.11 11.02 9.41
N ILE A 110 8.08 10.12 9.35
CA ILE A 110 9.38 10.32 10.02
C ILE A 110 10.12 11.52 9.44
N GLU A 111 10.14 11.66 8.13
CA GLU A 111 10.84 12.76 7.46
C GLU A 111 10.15 14.12 7.69
N SER A 112 8.80 14.13 7.69
CA SER A 112 8.04 15.36 7.85
C SER A 112 8.00 15.87 9.29
N LEU A 113 7.90 14.98 10.28
CA LEU A 113 7.73 15.36 11.68
C LEU A 113 9.05 15.43 12.45
N GLY A 114 10.09 14.72 12.00
CA GLY A 114 11.39 14.65 12.68
C GLY A 114 11.38 14.01 14.06
N ASP A 115 10.19 13.77 14.64
CA ASP A 115 10.00 13.14 15.96
C ASP A 115 9.35 11.76 15.82
N ARG A 116 10.02 10.74 16.34
CA ARG A 116 9.56 9.34 16.21
C ARG A 116 8.27 9.04 16.97
N LEU A 117 8.04 9.70 18.11
CA LEU A 117 6.83 9.47 18.88
C LEU A 117 5.62 10.05 18.15
N GLN A 118 5.74 11.30 17.67
CA GLN A 118 4.68 11.93 16.89
C GLN A 118 4.40 11.13 15.62
N ALA A 119 5.44 10.71 14.89
CA ALA A 119 5.28 9.87 13.69
C ALA A 119 4.58 8.55 14.02
N SER A 120 4.90 7.89 15.13
CA SER A 120 4.26 6.63 15.55
C SER A 120 2.78 6.82 15.89
N VAL A 121 2.42 7.91 16.56
CA VAL A 121 1.02 8.25 16.87
C VAL A 121 0.26 8.55 15.58
N CYS A 122 0.80 9.39 14.70
CA CYS A 122 0.17 9.70 13.42
C CYS A 122 0.01 8.46 12.54
N PHE A 123 1.01 7.58 12.51
CA PHE A 123 0.95 6.32 11.77
C PHE A 123 -0.18 5.41 12.26
N LEU A 124 -0.30 5.25 13.58
CA LEU A 124 -1.39 4.50 14.18
C LEU A 124 -2.76 5.09 13.82
N LEU A 125 -2.93 6.42 13.95
CA LEU A 125 -4.19 7.11 13.65
C LEU A 125 -4.58 6.98 12.17
N VAL A 126 -3.62 7.15 11.25
CA VAL A 126 -3.87 6.98 9.81
C VAL A 126 -4.36 5.57 9.51
N LEU A 127 -3.78 4.55 10.14
CA LEU A 127 -4.19 3.16 9.93
C LEU A 127 -5.56 2.82 10.55
N PHE A 128 -5.93 3.46 11.65
CA PHE A 128 -7.30 3.34 12.19
C PHE A 128 -8.35 3.99 11.30
N MET A 129 -7.97 5.03 10.54
CA MET A 129 -8.88 5.69 9.59
C MET A 129 -9.01 4.94 8.27
N LEU A 130 -8.03 4.14 7.90
CA LEU A 130 -8.14 3.19 6.80
C LEU A 130 -9.10 2.09 7.27
N GLN A 131 -10.32 2.11 6.77
CA GLN A 131 -11.32 1.10 7.13
C GLN A 131 -10.77 -0.30 6.77
N PRO A 132 -10.33 -1.09 7.75
CA PRO A 132 -9.62 -2.34 7.48
C PRO A 132 -10.44 -3.31 6.65
N ASP A 133 -11.76 -3.30 6.83
CA ASP A 133 -12.64 -4.26 6.17
C ASP A 133 -12.81 -3.98 4.68
N SER A 134 -12.74 -2.72 4.26
CA SER A 134 -12.85 -2.37 2.84
C SER A 134 -11.56 -2.61 2.07
N TYR A 135 -10.39 -2.27 2.66
CA TYR A 135 -9.12 -2.36 1.95
C TYR A 135 -8.39 -3.71 2.13
N TRP A 136 -8.71 -4.44 3.20
CA TRP A 136 -7.99 -5.64 3.59
C TRP A 136 -8.73 -6.94 3.30
N GLY A 137 -10.01 -6.85 2.99
CA GLY A 137 -10.87 -7.99 2.68
C GLY A 137 -11.17 -8.16 1.20
N TRP A 138 -10.94 -7.12 0.37
CA TRP A 138 -11.30 -7.12 -1.04
C TRP A 138 -10.07 -6.78 -1.90
N GLU A 139 -9.62 -7.73 -2.69
CA GLU A 139 -8.52 -7.55 -3.64
C GLU A 139 -8.78 -6.39 -4.60
N ASN A 140 -10.01 -6.27 -5.10
CA ASN A 140 -10.45 -5.19 -5.97
C ASN A 140 -10.19 -3.82 -5.36
N LEU A 141 -10.58 -3.57 -4.10
CA LEU A 141 -10.37 -2.28 -3.45
C LEU A 141 -8.89 -1.97 -3.22
N ALA A 142 -8.08 -2.96 -2.87
CA ALA A 142 -6.65 -2.76 -2.68
C ALA A 142 -5.97 -2.33 -3.99
N TYR A 143 -6.27 -2.99 -5.10
CA TYR A 143 -5.63 -2.68 -6.37
C TYR A 143 -6.22 -1.44 -7.05
N HIS A 144 -7.53 -1.22 -6.95
CA HIS A 144 -8.19 -0.11 -7.64
C HIS A 144 -8.13 1.21 -6.87
N GLN A 145 -8.08 1.18 -5.54
CA GLN A 145 -8.11 2.38 -4.71
C GLN A 145 -6.80 2.63 -3.97
N VAL A 146 -6.19 1.61 -3.38
CA VAL A 146 -4.99 1.76 -2.56
C VAL A 146 -3.74 1.90 -3.43
N LEU A 147 -3.63 1.17 -4.53
CA LEU A 147 -2.46 1.23 -5.39
C LEU A 147 -2.23 2.64 -6.01
N PRO A 148 -3.24 3.37 -6.50
CA PRO A 148 -3.06 4.76 -6.90
C PRO A 148 -2.51 5.65 -5.77
N LEU A 149 -2.98 5.46 -4.53
CA LEU A 149 -2.47 6.17 -3.36
C LEU A 149 -0.99 5.84 -3.11
N VAL A 150 -0.59 4.57 -3.24
CA VAL A 150 0.81 4.16 -3.14
C VAL A 150 1.67 4.89 -4.17
N PHE A 151 1.22 4.98 -5.42
CA PHE A 151 1.96 5.71 -6.47
C PHE A 151 2.06 7.21 -6.18
N ILE A 152 0.99 7.84 -5.69
CA ILE A 152 1.01 9.25 -5.30
C ILE A 152 2.01 9.47 -4.17
N LEU A 153 1.97 8.66 -3.12
CA LEU A 153 2.91 8.78 -2.00
C LEU A 153 4.35 8.48 -2.42
N ALA A 154 4.56 7.51 -3.29
CA ALA A 154 5.89 7.22 -3.84
C ALA A 154 6.42 8.39 -4.68
N ALA A 155 5.58 9.04 -5.48
CA ALA A 155 5.96 10.22 -6.25
C ALA A 155 6.34 11.38 -5.33
N ILE A 156 5.54 11.65 -4.28
CA ILE A 156 5.85 12.67 -3.28
C ILE A 156 7.20 12.36 -2.60
N PHE A 157 7.39 11.11 -2.16
CA PHE A 157 8.64 10.68 -1.54
C PHE A 157 9.84 10.88 -2.46
N LEU A 158 9.71 10.51 -3.73
CA LEU A 158 10.78 10.69 -4.72
C LEU A 158 11.12 12.17 -4.94
N VAL A 159 10.11 13.05 -5.03
CA VAL A 159 10.32 14.50 -5.17
C VAL A 159 11.05 15.06 -3.96
N VAL A 160 10.61 14.72 -2.74
CA VAL A 160 11.26 15.16 -1.50
C VAL A 160 12.71 14.68 -1.44
N PHE A 161 12.94 13.41 -1.80
CA PHE A 161 14.28 12.84 -1.86
C PHE A 161 15.18 13.54 -2.88
N LEU A 162 14.68 13.82 -4.08
CA LEU A 162 15.45 14.52 -5.12
C LEU A 162 15.78 15.95 -4.69
N LEU A 163 14.84 16.68 -4.08
CA LEU A 163 15.11 18.03 -3.55
C LEU A 163 16.23 18.00 -2.50
N PHE A 164 16.20 17.03 -1.57
CA PHE A 164 17.26 16.85 -0.58
C PHE A 164 18.63 16.56 -1.23
N VAL A 165 18.65 15.70 -2.25
CA VAL A 165 19.87 15.39 -3.00
C VAL A 165 20.41 16.63 -3.72
N PHE A 166 19.55 17.44 -4.37
CA PHE A 166 19.97 18.67 -5.02
C PHE A 166 20.52 19.71 -4.03
N GLU A 167 19.89 19.89 -2.87
CA GLU A 167 20.39 20.76 -1.81
C GLU A 167 21.76 20.29 -1.32
N PHE A 168 21.92 18.99 -1.10
CA PHE A 168 23.18 18.42 -0.66
C PHE A 168 24.31 18.65 -1.68
N PHE A 169 24.06 18.37 -2.97
CA PHE A 169 25.04 18.59 -4.03
C PHE A 169 25.32 20.09 -4.25
N GLY A 170 24.32 20.94 -4.22
CA GLY A 170 24.49 22.39 -4.29
C GLY A 170 25.36 22.93 -3.16
N SER A 171 25.14 22.47 -1.95
CA SER A 171 25.97 22.83 -0.79
C SER A 171 27.41 22.32 -0.94
N LEU A 172 27.60 21.12 -1.47
CA LEU A 172 28.92 20.53 -1.70
C LEU A 172 29.72 21.32 -2.76
N VAL A 173 29.09 21.69 -3.89
CA VAL A 173 29.68 22.54 -4.92
C VAL A 173 30.08 23.89 -4.37
N PHE A 174 29.21 24.51 -3.56
CA PHE A 174 29.49 25.77 -2.90
C PHE A 174 30.69 25.69 -1.94
N VAL A 175 30.82 24.63 -1.16
CA VAL A 175 31.93 24.40 -0.21
C VAL A 175 33.24 24.12 -0.94
N LEU A 176 33.20 23.43 -2.09
CA LEU A 176 34.38 23.11 -2.90
C LEU A 176 34.84 24.27 -3.77
N GLY A 177 34.08 25.36 -3.85
CA GLY A 177 34.47 26.56 -4.62
C GLY A 177 34.52 26.37 -6.14
N ILE A 178 33.74 25.39 -6.65
CA ILE A 178 33.64 25.09 -8.09
C ILE A 178 32.43 25.83 -8.65
#